data_e6133da3ee0721ccf96bd9b571b8862c
#
_entry.id   e6133da3ee0721ccf96bd9b571b8862c
#
_cell.length_a   1.000
_cell.length_b   1.000
_cell.length_c   1.000
_cell.angle_alpha   90.00
_cell.angle_beta   90.00
_cell.angle_gamma   90.00
#
_symmetry.space_group_name_H-M   'P 1'
#
loop_
_entity.id
_entity.type
_entity.pdbx_description
1 polymer ?
#
loop_
_entity_poly.entity_id
_entity_poly.type
_entity_poly.pdbx_seq_one_letter_code
_entity_poly.pdbx_strand_id
1 'polypeptide(L)'
;IIGPLLHERSKPEVRNRSLTSARTLFDNGVKFAIMTDHPVVPVQYLPVCAALAVREGLPEDAALEAITINAARIAGIDSRVGSLEVGNDADIAVFYGHPFDFRSRCAMTLINGRIVHDEL
;
A
#
# COMPACT_ATOMS: atom_id res chain seq x y z
N ILE A 1 11.01 -4.46 1.60
CA ILE A 1 10.00 -3.51 2.07
C ILE A 1 10.63 -2.13 2.10
N ILE A 2 9.91 -1.12 1.62
CA ILE A 2 10.36 0.27 1.60
C ILE A 2 9.34 1.18 2.30
N GLY A 3 9.80 2.28 2.87
CA GLY A 3 8.95 3.26 3.53
C GLY A 3 9.51 3.73 4.88
N PRO A 4 8.74 4.58 5.56
CA PRO A 4 7.59 5.31 5.04
C PRO A 4 7.98 6.34 3.98
N LEU A 5 7.15 6.53 2.94
CA LEU A 5 7.42 7.54 1.89
C LEU A 5 7.04 8.95 2.35
N LEU A 6 6.07 9.07 3.23
CA LEU A 6 5.62 10.33 3.83
C LEU A 6 6.37 10.59 5.14
N HIS A 7 7.66 10.95 5.05
CA HIS A 7 8.49 11.19 6.23
C HIS A 7 9.67 12.12 5.91
N GLU A 8 10.14 12.87 6.92
CA GLU A 8 11.29 13.74 6.81
C GLU A 8 12.63 12.98 6.82
N ARG A 9 13.68 13.64 6.33
CA ARG A 9 15.08 13.17 6.41
C ARG A 9 15.70 13.57 7.75
N SER A 10 15.08 13.14 8.84
CA SER A 10 15.39 13.58 10.20
C SER A 10 16.69 13.01 10.78
N LYS A 11 17.26 11.99 10.14
CA LYS A 11 18.48 11.31 10.61
C LYS A 11 19.48 11.15 9.47
N PRO A 12 20.82 11.12 9.78
CA PRO A 12 21.86 10.94 8.76
C PRO A 12 21.66 9.68 7.89
N GLU A 13 21.15 8.59 8.45
CA GLU A 13 20.92 7.32 7.76
C GLU A 13 19.86 7.43 6.66
N VAL A 14 18.91 8.36 6.80
CA VAL A 14 17.83 8.56 5.85
C VAL A 14 18.03 9.76 4.92
N ARG A 15 19.23 10.38 4.95
CA ARG A 15 19.55 11.57 4.14
C ARG A 15 19.32 11.38 2.64
N ASN A 16 19.51 10.16 2.14
CA ASN A 16 19.37 9.82 0.73
C ASN A 16 17.99 9.25 0.39
N ARG A 17 17.02 9.31 1.32
CA ARG A 17 15.66 8.86 1.07
C ARG A 17 15.07 9.65 -0.11
N SER A 18 14.48 8.93 -1.05
CA SER A 18 13.84 9.51 -2.22
C SER A 18 12.46 8.88 -2.42
N LEU A 19 11.49 9.70 -2.84
CA LEU A 19 10.18 9.22 -3.27
C LEU A 19 10.27 8.40 -4.56
N THR A 20 11.35 8.56 -5.35
CA THR A 20 11.61 7.80 -6.58
C THR A 20 12.13 6.38 -6.34
N SER A 21 12.42 6.00 -5.08
CA SER A 21 12.96 4.68 -4.75
C SER A 21 12.08 3.53 -5.24
N ALA A 22 10.75 3.67 -5.10
CA ALA A 22 9.79 2.67 -5.58
C ALA A 22 9.89 2.47 -7.11
N ARG A 23 9.97 3.56 -7.86
CA ARG A 23 10.14 3.54 -9.30
C ARG A 23 11.47 2.89 -9.70
N THR A 24 12.55 3.24 -9.03
CA THR A 24 13.88 2.65 -9.29
C THR A 24 13.87 1.14 -9.07
N LEU A 25 13.25 0.65 -7.99
CA LEU A 25 13.13 -0.78 -7.73
C LEU A 25 12.31 -1.49 -8.82
N PHE A 26 11.19 -0.88 -9.22
CA PHE A 26 10.32 -1.41 -10.27
C PHE A 26 11.06 -1.54 -11.59
N ASP A 27 11.77 -0.49 -12.03
CA ASP A 27 12.52 -0.47 -13.29
C ASP A 27 13.66 -1.52 -13.32
N ASN A 28 14.15 -1.92 -12.15
CA ASN A 28 15.16 -2.97 -12.00
C ASN A 28 14.56 -4.37 -11.71
N GLY A 29 13.25 -4.55 -11.84
CA GLY A 29 12.57 -5.83 -11.67
C GLY A 29 12.55 -6.35 -10.23
N VAL A 30 12.82 -5.49 -9.25
CA VAL A 30 12.80 -5.86 -7.83
C VAL A 30 11.38 -5.86 -7.30
N LYS A 31 10.92 -6.98 -6.74
CA LYS A 31 9.64 -7.04 -6.02
C LYS A 31 9.78 -6.37 -4.65
N PHE A 32 8.85 -5.49 -4.32
CA PHE A 32 8.86 -4.74 -3.07
C PHE A 32 7.44 -4.53 -2.54
N ALA A 33 7.36 -4.17 -1.26
CA ALA A 33 6.16 -3.67 -0.62
C ALA A 33 6.41 -2.29 -0.03
N ILE A 34 5.37 -1.48 0.04
CA ILE A 34 5.38 -0.15 0.68
C ILE A 34 4.80 -0.28 2.09
N MET A 35 5.42 0.36 3.07
CA MET A 35 4.95 0.40 4.45
C MET A 35 4.85 1.84 4.96
N THR A 36 4.06 2.02 6.01
CA THR A 36 3.95 3.28 6.76
C THR A 36 4.89 3.36 7.96
N ASP A 37 5.43 2.20 8.40
CA ASP A 37 6.19 2.10 9.65
C ASP A 37 5.37 2.65 10.85
N HIS A 38 4.07 2.26 10.90
CA HIS A 38 3.18 2.73 11.97
C HIS A 38 3.82 2.54 13.36
N PRO A 39 3.79 3.55 14.23
CA PRO A 39 3.01 4.79 14.17
C PRO A 39 3.75 6.01 13.56
N VAL A 40 4.90 5.82 12.89
CA VAL A 40 5.65 6.91 12.25
C VAL A 40 4.77 7.65 11.24
N VAL A 41 4.12 6.91 10.36
CA VAL A 41 2.98 7.36 9.57
C VAL A 41 1.79 6.49 9.96
N PRO A 42 0.63 7.06 10.34
CA PRO A 42 -0.54 6.26 10.66
C PRO A 42 -0.95 5.33 9.52
N VAL A 43 -1.33 4.09 9.83
CA VAL A 43 -1.56 3.03 8.84
C VAL A 43 -2.63 3.37 7.80
N GLN A 44 -3.62 4.19 8.14
CA GLN A 44 -4.66 4.66 7.21
C GLN A 44 -4.09 5.48 6.04
N TYR A 45 -2.86 5.99 6.14
CA TYR A 45 -2.20 6.71 5.06
C TYR A 45 -1.35 5.81 4.15
N LEU A 46 -1.47 4.49 4.25
CA LEU A 46 -0.80 3.57 3.34
C LEU A 46 -1.15 3.83 1.86
N PRO A 47 -2.42 4.07 1.48
CA PRO A 47 -2.77 4.45 0.10
C PRO A 47 -2.12 5.78 -0.33
N VAL A 48 -1.96 6.74 0.58
CA VAL A 48 -1.27 8.01 0.28
C VAL A 48 0.22 7.78 0.01
N CYS A 49 0.86 6.89 0.76
CA CYS A 49 2.26 6.50 0.49
C CYS A 49 2.41 5.87 -0.90
N ALA A 50 1.47 5.00 -1.30
CA ALA A 50 1.45 4.40 -2.64
C ALA A 50 1.21 5.47 -3.72
N ALA A 51 0.27 6.40 -3.51
CA ALA A 51 -0.01 7.50 -4.42
C ALA A 51 1.20 8.41 -4.64
N LEU A 52 2.00 8.67 -3.60
CA LEU A 52 3.25 9.42 -3.73
C LEU A 52 4.25 8.70 -4.65
N ALA A 53 4.35 7.38 -4.58
CA ALA A 53 5.18 6.61 -5.50
C ALA A 53 4.67 6.68 -6.94
N VAL A 54 3.35 6.66 -7.15
CA VAL A 54 2.72 6.85 -8.47
C VAL A 54 3.04 8.23 -9.03
N ARG A 55 2.93 9.27 -8.22
CA ARG A 55 3.31 10.64 -8.62
C ARG A 55 4.75 10.73 -9.13
N GLU A 56 5.65 9.94 -8.55
CA GLU A 56 7.06 9.87 -8.94
C GLU A 56 7.32 8.84 -10.08
N GLY A 57 6.26 8.37 -10.74
CA GLY A 57 6.33 7.58 -11.96
C GLY A 57 6.19 6.06 -11.78
N LEU A 58 5.93 5.55 -10.59
CA LEU A 58 5.59 4.13 -10.43
C LEU A 58 4.25 3.86 -11.13
N PRO A 59 4.10 2.79 -11.95
CA PRO A 59 2.79 2.40 -12.47
C PRO A 59 1.77 2.18 -11.36
N GLU A 60 0.53 2.62 -11.59
CA GLU A 60 -0.53 2.56 -10.59
C GLU A 60 -0.83 1.13 -10.12
N ASP A 61 -0.90 0.18 -11.07
CA ASP A 61 -1.09 -1.23 -10.76
C ASP A 61 0.05 -1.78 -9.88
N ALA A 62 1.30 -1.41 -10.19
CA ALA A 62 2.46 -1.82 -9.40
C ALA A 62 2.44 -1.21 -7.98
N ALA A 63 1.93 0.01 -7.83
CA ALA A 63 1.73 0.63 -6.52
C ALA A 63 0.64 -0.10 -5.71
N LEU A 64 -0.46 -0.49 -6.36
CA LEU A 64 -1.52 -1.28 -5.74
C LEU A 64 -1.00 -2.66 -5.30
N GLU A 65 -0.28 -3.36 -6.17
CA GLU A 65 0.37 -4.63 -5.82
C GLU A 65 1.33 -4.48 -4.63
N ALA A 66 2.06 -3.37 -4.55
CA ALA A 66 3.04 -3.12 -3.49
C ALA A 66 2.42 -2.96 -2.09
N ILE A 67 1.14 -2.61 -2.00
CA ILE A 67 0.39 -2.49 -0.73
C ILE A 67 -0.60 -3.64 -0.51
N THR A 68 -0.67 -4.61 -1.41
CA THR A 68 -1.56 -5.76 -1.36
C THR A 68 -0.79 -7.07 -1.56
N ILE A 69 -0.85 -7.65 -2.75
CA ILE A 69 -0.32 -8.99 -3.03
C ILE A 69 1.19 -9.11 -2.87
N ASN A 70 1.98 -8.09 -3.20
CA ASN A 70 3.43 -8.14 -2.98
C ASN A 70 3.78 -8.10 -1.49
N ALA A 71 3.03 -7.33 -0.70
CA ALA A 71 3.17 -7.33 0.76
C ALA A 71 2.83 -8.71 1.34
N ALA A 72 1.75 -9.34 0.88
CA ALA A 72 1.35 -10.69 1.28
C ALA A 72 2.41 -11.73 0.91
N ARG A 73 2.98 -11.67 -0.29
CA ARG A 73 4.07 -12.57 -0.74
C ARG A 73 5.33 -12.43 0.10
N ILE A 74 5.73 -11.19 0.41
CA ILE A 74 6.91 -10.92 1.25
C ILE A 74 6.68 -11.43 2.68
N ALA A 75 5.45 -11.37 3.18
CA ALA A 75 5.07 -11.90 4.50
C ALA A 75 4.81 -13.42 4.50
N GLY A 76 4.74 -14.07 3.34
CA GLY A 76 4.47 -15.51 3.21
C GLY A 76 3.02 -15.89 3.51
N ILE A 77 2.06 -15.01 3.28
CA ILE A 77 0.62 -15.19 3.55
C ILE A 77 -0.26 -15.03 2.30
N ASP A 78 0.36 -14.95 1.14
CA ASP A 78 -0.30 -14.73 -0.15
C ASP A 78 -1.21 -15.89 -0.62
N SER A 79 -1.14 -17.04 0.04
CA SER A 79 -2.09 -18.14 -0.17
C SER A 79 -3.48 -17.89 0.45
N ARG A 80 -3.64 -16.80 1.20
CA ARG A 80 -4.88 -16.46 1.91
C ARG A 80 -5.37 -15.05 1.64
N VAL A 81 -4.45 -14.09 1.45
CA VAL A 81 -4.76 -12.66 1.39
C VAL A 81 -3.94 -11.94 0.32
N GLY A 82 -4.31 -10.70 0.02
CA GLY A 82 -3.58 -9.82 -0.91
C GLY A 82 -4.16 -9.76 -2.31
N SER A 83 -5.12 -10.63 -2.65
CA SER A 83 -5.84 -10.61 -3.93
C SER A 83 -7.32 -10.97 -3.72
N LEU A 84 -8.15 -10.58 -4.69
CA LEU A 84 -9.58 -10.94 -4.74
C LEU A 84 -9.74 -12.22 -5.58
N GLU A 85 -9.40 -13.36 -5.00
CA GLU A 85 -9.46 -14.66 -5.64
C GLU A 85 -10.37 -15.62 -4.86
N VAL A 86 -11.00 -16.55 -5.58
CA VAL A 86 -11.82 -17.59 -4.95
C VAL A 86 -10.95 -18.47 -4.07
N GLY A 87 -11.31 -18.60 -2.80
CA GLY A 87 -10.56 -19.35 -1.80
C GLY A 87 -9.72 -18.51 -0.86
N ASN A 88 -9.52 -17.22 -1.17
CA ASN A 88 -8.89 -16.29 -0.25
C ASN A 88 -9.85 -15.81 0.84
N ASP A 89 -9.28 -15.35 1.94
CA ASP A 89 -10.03 -14.67 3.00
C ASP A 89 -10.67 -13.41 2.41
N ALA A 90 -11.95 -13.17 2.73
CA ALA A 90 -12.66 -11.99 2.22
C ALA A 90 -12.33 -10.75 3.06
N ASP A 91 -11.08 -10.30 2.96
CA ASP A 91 -10.57 -9.05 3.53
C ASP A 91 -10.60 -7.98 2.43
N ILE A 92 -11.64 -7.16 2.43
CA ILE A 92 -11.96 -6.26 1.32
C ILE A 92 -12.20 -4.85 1.83
N ALA A 93 -11.56 -3.87 1.20
CA ALA A 93 -11.86 -2.46 1.38
C ALA A 93 -12.54 -1.90 0.12
N VAL A 94 -13.68 -1.26 0.29
CA VAL A 94 -14.46 -0.62 -0.77
C VAL A 94 -14.34 0.88 -0.63
N PHE A 95 -14.06 1.58 -1.72
CA PHE A 95 -13.83 3.03 -1.73
C PHE A 95 -14.85 3.75 -2.61
N TYR A 96 -15.23 4.95 -2.20
CA TYR A 96 -15.85 5.92 -3.09
C TYR A 96 -14.75 6.58 -3.94
N GLY A 97 -14.57 6.09 -5.17
CA GLY A 97 -13.52 6.54 -6.07
C GLY A 97 -12.22 5.72 -5.96
N HIS A 98 -11.14 6.22 -6.55
CA HIS A 98 -9.87 5.51 -6.57
C HIS A 98 -9.17 5.61 -5.20
N PRO A 99 -8.63 4.50 -4.62
CA PRO A 99 -8.00 4.52 -3.30
C PRO A 99 -6.78 5.45 -3.21
N PHE A 100 -6.13 5.79 -4.34
CA PHE A 100 -5.01 6.73 -4.39
C PHE A 100 -5.43 8.19 -4.55
N ASP A 101 -6.71 8.48 -4.78
CA ASP A 101 -7.21 9.85 -4.69
C ASP A 101 -7.35 10.23 -3.21
N PHE A 102 -6.61 11.23 -2.79
CA PHE A 102 -6.64 11.74 -1.41
C PHE A 102 -8.05 12.08 -0.91
N ARG A 103 -8.99 12.40 -1.81
CA ARG A 103 -10.39 12.72 -1.50
C ARG A 103 -11.28 11.49 -1.36
N SER A 104 -10.80 10.31 -1.79
CA SER A 104 -11.54 9.06 -1.67
C SER A 104 -11.67 8.64 -0.22
N ARG A 105 -12.83 8.08 0.11
CA ARG A 105 -13.13 7.54 1.44
C ARG A 105 -13.34 6.04 1.34
N CYS A 106 -12.90 5.31 2.36
CA CYS A 106 -13.31 3.92 2.53
C CYS A 106 -14.79 3.91 2.89
N ALA A 107 -15.60 3.28 2.05
CA ALA A 107 -17.05 3.19 2.21
C ALA A 107 -17.45 1.95 3.02
N MET A 108 -16.71 0.85 2.85
CA MET A 108 -16.96 -0.40 3.56
C MET A 108 -15.65 -1.17 3.76
N THR A 109 -15.54 -1.86 4.88
CA THR A 109 -14.45 -2.80 5.14
C THR A 109 -15.03 -4.13 5.60
N LEU A 110 -14.56 -5.21 4.96
CA LEU A 110 -14.85 -6.58 5.37
C LEU A 110 -13.57 -7.22 5.90
N ILE A 111 -13.71 -8.02 6.96
CA ILE A 111 -12.66 -8.92 7.48
C ILE A 111 -13.26 -10.31 7.60
N ASN A 112 -12.66 -11.31 6.94
CA ASN A 112 -13.20 -12.66 6.84
C ASN A 112 -14.67 -12.68 6.40
N GLY A 113 -15.05 -11.82 5.45
CA GLY A 113 -16.42 -11.70 4.94
C GLY A 113 -17.41 -11.02 5.88
N ARG A 114 -16.97 -10.53 7.04
CA ARG A 114 -17.82 -9.75 7.98
C ARG A 114 -17.62 -8.28 7.77
N ILE A 115 -18.68 -7.53 7.64
CA ILE A 115 -18.64 -6.08 7.58
C ILE A 115 -18.24 -5.55 8.96
N VAL A 116 -17.13 -4.83 9.02
CA VAL A 116 -16.60 -4.20 10.24
C VAL A 116 -16.68 -2.67 10.20
N HIS A 117 -16.87 -2.11 9.00
CA HIS A 117 -17.11 -0.69 8.77
C HIS A 117 -18.06 -0.56 7.59
N ASP A 118 -19.07 0.30 7.69
CA ASP A 118 -20.09 0.53 6.67
C ASP A 118 -20.55 2.00 6.71
N GLU A 119 -20.28 2.72 5.63
CA GLU A 119 -20.74 4.08 5.35
C GLU A 119 -21.44 4.18 3.97
N LEU A 120 -21.93 3.02 3.43
CA LEU A 120 -22.69 2.99 2.18
C LEU A 120 -24.10 3.56 2.33
#